data_78d6f9393f6fe326d0788b1cdb10c48b
#
_entry.id   78d6f9393f6fe326d0788b1cdb10c48b
#
_cell.length_a   1.000
_cell.length_b   1.000
_cell.length_c   1.000
_cell.angle_alpha   90.00
_cell.angle_beta   90.00
_cell.angle_gamma   90.00
#
_symmetry.space_group_name_H-M   'P 1'
#
loop_
_entity.id
_entity.type
_entity.pdbx_description
1 polymer ?
#
loop_
_entity_poly.entity_id
_entity_poly.type
_entity_poly.pdbx_seq_one_letter_code
_entity_poly.pdbx_strand_id
1 'polypeptide(L)'
;LSTSFRRRIIDAAAVLLIILGVVLGWALWPGAPGPIESVAVLPLTSPSGPPKEDYFTYGMTEALTTALSQVGALSVRSPASVMRYTNTDKPLSVIAQELDADALVQGSVFQADGRVRITIRLVHGPSGEPLWSASYERALRDVLALQGEVARAIAEEVQVALAPEEAARLTYTRPVHPEAHRQWMIGNYYLTLQDEATFRKALDAYQEAIDVDPSYAHAYAGMALAYTELGGWHASIPPEDVFPQAEAAARRALALDSTVAEAHIALARIRHMYRWDWAGADRAFRRGIALRPSSTPARLYYASYLTHM
;
A
#
# COMPACT_ATOMS: atom_id res chain seq x y z
N LEU A 1 -61.53 -15.24 -40.02
CA LEU A 1 -60.15 -14.67 -40.02
C LEU A 1 -59.29 -15.46 -40.97
N SER A 2 -58.81 -14.83 -42.05
CA SER A 2 -58.08 -15.48 -43.13
C SER A 2 -56.76 -16.10 -42.60
N THR A 3 -56.40 -17.25 -43.16
CA THR A 3 -55.20 -18.01 -42.81
C THR A 3 -53.92 -17.15 -42.89
N SER A 4 -53.93 -16.13 -43.74
CA SER A 4 -52.84 -15.16 -43.91
C SER A 4 -52.70 -14.20 -42.70
N PHE A 5 -53.78 -13.85 -42.03
CA PHE A 5 -53.74 -12.98 -40.86
C PHE A 5 -53.20 -13.72 -39.63
N ARG A 6 -53.58 -15.00 -39.45
CA ARG A 6 -53.05 -15.84 -38.35
C ARG A 6 -51.54 -16.10 -38.52
N ARG A 7 -51.02 -16.30 -39.73
CA ARG A 7 -49.61 -16.45 -40.00
C ARG A 7 -48.82 -15.19 -39.61
N ARG A 8 -49.28 -13.99 -40.00
CA ARG A 8 -48.63 -12.73 -39.66
C ARG A 8 -48.57 -12.45 -38.15
N ILE A 9 -49.56 -12.88 -37.40
CA ILE A 9 -49.57 -12.77 -35.94
C ILE A 9 -48.52 -13.75 -35.33
N ILE A 10 -48.45 -14.95 -35.83
CA ILE A 10 -47.46 -15.95 -35.34
C ILE A 10 -46.02 -15.51 -35.67
N ASP A 11 -45.80 -14.97 -36.85
CA ASP A 11 -44.47 -14.48 -37.26
C ASP A 11 -44.07 -13.25 -36.44
N ALA A 12 -45.00 -12.33 -36.17
CA ALA A 12 -44.75 -11.17 -35.29
C ALA A 12 -44.44 -11.59 -33.85
N ALA A 13 -45.18 -12.58 -33.31
CA ALA A 13 -44.92 -13.08 -31.96
C ALA A 13 -43.59 -13.81 -31.84
N ALA A 14 -43.19 -14.56 -32.87
CA ALA A 14 -41.89 -15.23 -32.93
C ALA A 14 -40.73 -14.23 -32.96
N VAL A 15 -40.84 -13.15 -33.76
CA VAL A 15 -39.86 -12.08 -33.81
C VAL A 15 -39.75 -11.35 -32.45
N LEU A 16 -40.89 -11.10 -31.79
CA LEU A 16 -40.93 -10.43 -30.46
C LEU A 16 -40.26 -11.30 -29.38
N LEU A 17 -40.48 -12.62 -29.41
CA LEU A 17 -39.83 -13.59 -28.53
C LEU A 17 -38.32 -13.68 -28.75
N ILE A 18 -37.86 -13.62 -30.02
CA ILE A 18 -36.44 -13.58 -30.33
C ILE A 18 -35.79 -12.29 -29.84
N ILE A 19 -36.42 -11.12 -30.06
CA ILE A 19 -35.94 -9.84 -29.56
C ILE A 19 -35.91 -9.83 -28.02
N LEU A 20 -36.96 -10.34 -27.40
CA LEU A 20 -37.02 -10.44 -25.90
C LEU A 20 -35.92 -11.38 -25.38
N GLY A 21 -35.68 -12.51 -26.05
CA GLY A 21 -34.61 -13.48 -25.75
C GLY A 21 -33.20 -12.84 -25.87
N VAL A 22 -32.99 -12.05 -26.94
CA VAL A 22 -31.74 -11.32 -27.15
C VAL A 22 -31.56 -10.24 -26.11
N VAL A 23 -32.60 -9.47 -25.79
CA VAL A 23 -32.56 -8.41 -24.78
C VAL A 23 -32.35 -9.00 -23.37
N LEU A 24 -33.07 -10.09 -23.03
CA LEU A 24 -32.83 -10.81 -21.78
C LEU A 24 -31.44 -11.45 -21.74
N GLY A 25 -30.97 -12.04 -22.82
CA GLY A 25 -29.62 -12.57 -22.95
C GLY A 25 -28.55 -11.52 -22.75
N TRP A 26 -28.76 -10.31 -23.27
CA TRP A 26 -27.89 -9.15 -23.04
C TRP A 26 -27.98 -8.61 -21.61
N ALA A 27 -29.16 -8.57 -21.02
CA ALA A 27 -29.39 -8.12 -19.65
C ALA A 27 -28.90 -9.12 -18.58
N LEU A 28 -28.90 -10.41 -18.91
CA LEU A 28 -28.43 -11.51 -18.04
C LEU A 28 -26.98 -11.93 -18.36
N TRP A 29 -26.39 -11.38 -19.43
CA TRP A 29 -24.97 -11.61 -19.71
C TRP A 29 -24.19 -10.94 -18.59
N PRO A 30 -23.34 -11.66 -17.82
CA PRO A 30 -22.46 -11.01 -16.89
C PRO A 30 -21.64 -10.00 -17.70
N GLY A 31 -21.92 -8.71 -17.50
CA GLY A 31 -21.28 -7.64 -18.25
C GLY A 31 -19.76 -7.81 -18.22
N ALA A 32 -19.09 -7.32 -19.24
CA ALA A 32 -17.63 -7.18 -19.18
C ALA A 32 -17.27 -6.59 -17.81
N PRO A 33 -16.22 -7.08 -17.13
CA PRO A 33 -15.82 -6.54 -15.84
C PRO A 33 -15.77 -5.02 -15.94
N GLY A 34 -16.44 -4.34 -15.00
CA GLY A 34 -16.45 -2.89 -14.95
C GLY A 34 -15.03 -2.34 -14.83
N PRO A 35 -14.83 -1.03 -15.03
CA PRO A 35 -13.52 -0.43 -14.85
C PRO A 35 -13.02 -0.73 -13.43
N ILE A 36 -11.74 -1.10 -13.30
CA ILE A 36 -11.10 -1.34 -12.01
C ILE A 36 -10.70 0.02 -11.45
N GLU A 37 -11.42 0.49 -10.44
CA GLU A 37 -11.17 1.77 -9.77
C GLU A 37 -10.54 1.57 -8.38
N SER A 38 -10.66 0.36 -7.83
CA SER A 38 -10.14 0.03 -6.50
C SER A 38 -9.32 -1.26 -6.50
N VAL A 39 -8.17 -1.22 -5.81
CA VAL A 39 -7.22 -2.33 -5.75
C VAL A 39 -6.78 -2.59 -4.30
N ALA A 40 -6.67 -3.86 -3.93
CA ALA A 40 -6.05 -4.26 -2.68
C ALA A 40 -4.84 -5.17 -2.94
N VAL A 41 -3.68 -4.81 -2.39
CA VAL A 41 -2.48 -5.65 -2.42
C VAL A 41 -2.53 -6.56 -1.20
N LEU A 42 -2.82 -7.84 -1.40
CA LEU A 42 -2.83 -8.83 -0.33
C LEU A 42 -1.41 -9.09 0.19
N PRO A 43 -1.27 -9.55 1.44
CA PRO A 43 0.04 -9.90 1.97
C PRO A 43 0.77 -10.87 1.05
N LEU A 44 1.95 -10.47 0.61
CA LEU A 44 2.79 -11.34 -0.20
C LEU A 44 3.26 -12.52 0.65
N THR A 45 3.47 -13.66 0.00
CA THR A 45 3.94 -14.88 0.67
C THR A 45 5.41 -15.15 0.36
N SER A 46 6.12 -15.82 1.26
CA SER A 46 7.46 -16.35 0.98
C SER A 46 7.37 -17.87 0.76
N PRO A 47 7.80 -18.39 -0.39
CA PRO A 47 7.85 -19.84 -0.62
C PRO A 47 8.86 -20.58 0.23
N SER A 48 9.81 -19.88 0.85
CA SER A 48 10.95 -20.46 1.55
C SER A 48 10.66 -20.90 3.01
N GLY A 49 9.40 -20.78 3.49
CA GLY A 49 9.01 -21.18 4.86
C GLY A 49 9.49 -20.18 5.92
N PRO A 50 9.80 -20.54 7.14
CA PRO A 50 9.34 -19.94 8.38
C PRO A 50 9.80 -18.51 8.72
N PRO A 51 9.39 -17.94 9.86
CA PRO A 51 9.12 -16.52 10.16
C PRO A 51 10.31 -15.56 10.17
N LYS A 52 11.50 -15.95 9.72
CA LYS A 52 12.66 -15.03 9.67
C LYS A 52 12.63 -14.00 8.52
N GLU A 53 11.74 -14.18 7.55
CA GLU A 53 11.62 -13.29 6.37
C GLU A 53 10.30 -12.49 6.34
N ASP A 54 9.51 -12.52 7.41
CA ASP A 54 8.23 -11.80 7.47
C ASP A 54 8.38 -10.30 7.24
N TYR A 55 9.51 -9.71 7.66
CA TYR A 55 9.81 -8.31 7.41
C TYR A 55 9.93 -7.98 5.92
N PHE A 56 10.47 -8.91 5.11
CA PHE A 56 10.70 -8.67 3.69
C PHE A 56 9.37 -8.75 2.91
N THR A 57 8.55 -9.77 3.19
CA THR A 57 7.20 -9.91 2.61
C THR A 57 6.31 -8.75 3.01
N TYR A 58 6.36 -8.35 4.28
CA TYR A 58 5.66 -7.18 4.80
C TYR A 58 6.12 -5.90 4.08
N GLY A 59 7.42 -5.63 4.05
CA GLY A 59 7.99 -4.45 3.43
C GLY A 59 7.69 -4.35 1.93
N MET A 60 7.74 -5.47 1.20
CA MET A 60 7.37 -5.51 -0.21
C MET A 60 5.88 -5.27 -0.42
N THR A 61 5.00 -5.82 0.43
CA THR A 61 3.55 -5.56 0.37
C THR A 61 3.26 -4.08 0.60
N GLU A 62 3.86 -3.49 1.62
CA GLU A 62 3.73 -2.06 1.94
C GLU A 62 4.25 -1.18 0.80
N ALA A 63 5.41 -1.51 0.25
CA ALA A 63 6.03 -0.75 -0.83
C ALA A 63 5.19 -0.76 -2.11
N LEU A 64 4.66 -1.92 -2.51
CA LEU A 64 3.76 -2.04 -3.66
C LEU A 64 2.45 -1.27 -3.43
N THR A 65 1.85 -1.38 -2.24
CA THR A 65 0.67 -0.60 -1.88
C THR A 65 0.95 0.90 -1.97
N THR A 66 2.11 1.33 -1.49
CA THR A 66 2.53 2.74 -1.54
C THR A 66 2.75 3.21 -2.97
N ALA A 67 3.45 2.43 -3.79
CA ALA A 67 3.68 2.77 -5.19
C ALA A 67 2.37 2.88 -5.97
N LEU A 68 1.45 1.93 -5.82
CA LEU A 68 0.13 1.98 -6.46
C LEU A 68 -0.71 3.16 -5.98
N SER A 69 -0.60 3.57 -4.73
CA SER A 69 -1.35 4.71 -4.20
C SER A 69 -0.89 6.08 -4.74
N GLN A 70 0.24 6.12 -5.46
CA GLN A 70 0.68 7.31 -6.18
C GLN A 70 -0.05 7.50 -7.51
N VAL A 71 -0.81 6.49 -7.94
CA VAL A 71 -1.67 6.53 -9.13
C VAL A 71 -3.02 7.12 -8.73
N GLY A 72 -3.27 8.39 -9.08
CA GLY A 72 -4.42 9.15 -8.59
C GLY A 72 -5.78 8.59 -8.96
N ALA A 73 -5.86 7.85 -10.07
CA ALA A 73 -7.08 7.20 -10.53
C ALA A 73 -7.40 5.86 -9.82
N LEU A 74 -6.47 5.34 -8.97
CA LEU A 74 -6.66 4.11 -8.23
C LEU A 74 -6.95 4.36 -6.75
N SER A 75 -8.03 3.81 -6.24
CA SER A 75 -8.31 3.72 -4.80
C SER A 75 -7.62 2.49 -4.21
N VAL A 76 -6.46 2.66 -3.60
CA VAL A 76 -5.69 1.54 -3.03
C VAL A 76 -6.05 1.31 -1.58
N ARG A 77 -6.41 0.06 -1.23
CA ARG A 77 -6.73 -0.31 0.16
C ARG A 77 -5.46 -0.30 1.03
N SER A 78 -5.63 0.12 2.27
CA SER A 78 -4.49 0.31 3.17
C SER A 78 -3.81 -1.00 3.56
N PRO A 79 -2.50 -1.02 3.84
CA PRO A 79 -1.82 -2.21 4.36
C PRO A 79 -2.48 -2.78 5.61
N ALA A 80 -2.90 -1.93 6.56
CA ALA A 80 -3.57 -2.37 7.78
C ALA A 80 -4.87 -3.14 7.52
N SER A 81 -5.62 -2.76 6.47
CA SER A 81 -6.86 -3.46 6.11
C SER A 81 -6.61 -4.84 5.51
N VAL A 82 -5.49 -5.03 4.83
CA VAL A 82 -5.18 -6.28 4.12
C VAL A 82 -4.38 -7.27 4.97
N MET A 83 -3.60 -6.81 5.95
CA MET A 83 -2.75 -7.68 6.77
C MET A 83 -3.53 -8.72 7.59
N ARG A 84 -4.79 -8.48 7.90
CA ARG A 84 -5.68 -9.46 8.54
C ARG A 84 -5.94 -10.72 7.70
N TYR A 85 -5.62 -10.68 6.40
CA TYR A 85 -5.75 -11.82 5.49
C TYR A 85 -4.44 -12.61 5.33
N THR A 86 -3.44 -12.35 6.15
CA THR A 86 -2.23 -13.18 6.22
C THR A 86 -2.62 -14.61 6.64
N ASN A 87 -2.23 -15.59 5.83
CA ASN A 87 -2.53 -17.02 6.07
C ASN A 87 -4.05 -17.33 6.18
N THR A 88 -4.89 -16.64 5.41
CA THR A 88 -6.33 -16.91 5.37
C THR A 88 -6.70 -17.92 4.30
N ASP A 89 -7.68 -18.78 4.60
CA ASP A 89 -8.28 -19.70 3.64
C ASP A 89 -9.55 -19.13 2.97
N LYS A 90 -9.86 -17.85 3.21
CA LYS A 90 -11.05 -17.21 2.62
C LYS A 90 -10.93 -17.17 1.09
N PRO A 91 -12.02 -17.43 0.36
CA PRO A 91 -12.08 -17.20 -1.09
C PRO A 91 -11.76 -15.75 -1.45
N LEU A 92 -11.06 -15.55 -2.56
CA LEU A 92 -10.66 -14.21 -3.02
C LEU A 92 -11.85 -13.27 -3.23
N SER A 93 -12.95 -13.78 -3.76
CA SER A 93 -14.17 -13.00 -3.96
C SER A 93 -14.77 -12.48 -2.64
N VAL A 94 -14.66 -13.26 -1.56
CA VAL A 94 -15.08 -12.82 -0.22
C VAL A 94 -14.14 -11.74 0.31
N ILE A 95 -12.82 -11.92 0.13
CA ILE A 95 -11.84 -10.91 0.54
C ILE A 95 -12.06 -9.60 -0.23
N ALA A 96 -12.28 -9.68 -1.54
CA ALA A 96 -12.55 -8.51 -2.37
C ALA A 96 -13.81 -7.76 -1.91
N GLN A 97 -14.87 -8.49 -1.59
CA GLN A 97 -16.10 -7.92 -1.05
C GLN A 97 -15.88 -7.25 0.31
N GLU A 98 -15.18 -7.90 1.24
CA GLU A 98 -14.89 -7.34 2.57
C GLU A 98 -13.97 -6.11 2.51
N LEU A 99 -13.13 -6.01 1.48
CA LEU A 99 -12.24 -4.88 1.23
C LEU A 99 -12.87 -3.83 0.32
N ASP A 100 -14.04 -4.10 -0.27
CA ASP A 100 -14.65 -3.26 -1.29
C ASP A 100 -13.65 -2.94 -2.42
N ALA A 101 -13.03 -3.97 -2.98
CA ALA A 101 -11.98 -3.88 -3.99
C ALA A 101 -12.39 -4.57 -5.28
N ASP A 102 -12.27 -3.86 -6.41
CA ASP A 102 -12.59 -4.39 -7.75
C ASP A 102 -11.56 -5.42 -8.20
N ALA A 103 -10.31 -5.25 -7.76
CA ALA A 103 -9.24 -6.19 -8.05
C ALA A 103 -8.33 -6.45 -6.84
N LEU A 104 -7.79 -7.66 -6.80
CA LEU A 104 -6.81 -8.08 -5.78
C LEU A 104 -5.47 -8.36 -6.45
N VAL A 105 -4.40 -7.86 -5.84
CA VAL A 105 -3.03 -8.20 -6.18
C VAL A 105 -2.54 -9.25 -5.19
N GLN A 106 -2.21 -10.42 -5.70
CA GLN A 106 -1.60 -11.51 -4.94
C GLN A 106 -0.19 -11.74 -5.41
N GLY A 107 0.64 -12.36 -4.58
CA GLY A 107 1.95 -12.75 -5.04
C GLY A 107 2.80 -13.43 -4.00
N SER A 108 4.00 -13.75 -4.46
CA SER A 108 5.06 -14.27 -3.59
C SER A 108 6.36 -13.52 -3.87
N VAL A 109 7.16 -13.41 -2.84
CA VAL A 109 8.49 -12.83 -2.95
C VAL A 109 9.50 -13.83 -2.41
N PHE A 110 10.60 -14.00 -3.14
CA PHE A 110 11.69 -14.90 -2.81
C PHE A 110 13.00 -14.16 -2.90
N GLN A 111 13.82 -14.27 -1.87
CA GLN A 111 15.15 -13.69 -1.83
C GLN A 111 16.19 -14.79 -1.64
N ALA A 112 17.17 -14.87 -2.55
CA ALA A 112 18.33 -15.73 -2.44
C ALA A 112 19.52 -15.15 -3.21
N ASP A 113 20.71 -15.40 -2.75
CA ASP A 113 21.98 -15.08 -3.44
C ASP A 113 22.07 -13.62 -3.94
N GLY A 114 21.57 -12.67 -3.13
CA GLY A 114 21.55 -11.24 -3.48
C GLY A 114 20.58 -10.86 -4.59
N ARG A 115 19.63 -11.75 -4.93
CA ARG A 115 18.57 -11.52 -5.92
C ARG A 115 17.21 -11.59 -5.25
N VAL A 116 16.26 -10.86 -5.80
CA VAL A 116 14.85 -10.89 -5.41
C VAL A 116 14.04 -11.32 -6.63
N ARG A 117 13.20 -12.33 -6.44
CA ARG A 117 12.16 -12.72 -7.40
C ARG A 117 10.80 -12.40 -6.79
N ILE A 118 10.00 -11.66 -7.54
CA ILE A 118 8.60 -11.39 -7.18
C ILE A 118 7.70 -11.97 -8.26
N THR A 119 6.70 -12.73 -7.85
CA THR A 119 5.65 -13.23 -8.74
C THR A 119 4.35 -12.57 -8.31
N ILE A 120 3.69 -11.89 -9.24
CA ILE A 120 2.47 -11.14 -8.99
C ILE A 120 1.35 -11.69 -9.89
N ARG A 121 0.15 -11.72 -9.34
CA ARG A 121 -1.09 -12.04 -10.04
C ARG A 121 -2.12 -10.97 -9.70
N LEU A 122 -2.72 -10.40 -10.73
CA LEU A 122 -3.90 -9.55 -10.62
C LEU A 122 -5.14 -10.42 -10.82
N VAL A 123 -6.12 -10.28 -9.93
CA VAL A 123 -7.35 -11.10 -9.92
C VAL A 123 -8.53 -10.16 -9.87
N HIS A 124 -9.54 -10.39 -10.69
CA HIS A 124 -10.82 -9.69 -10.62
C HIS A 124 -11.53 -10.03 -9.30
N GLY A 125 -11.84 -9.02 -8.50
CA GLY A 125 -12.37 -9.21 -7.15
C GLY A 125 -13.66 -10.03 -7.10
N PRO A 126 -14.73 -9.59 -7.79
CA PRO A 126 -16.03 -10.26 -7.74
C PRO A 126 -16.03 -11.70 -8.25
N SER A 127 -15.34 -11.99 -9.38
CA SER A 127 -15.33 -13.33 -9.96
C SER A 127 -14.20 -14.22 -9.45
N GLY A 128 -13.14 -13.66 -8.92
CA GLY A 128 -11.93 -14.39 -8.54
C GLY A 128 -11.10 -14.87 -9.74
N GLU A 129 -11.43 -14.43 -10.96
CA GLU A 129 -10.72 -14.82 -12.19
C GLU A 129 -9.39 -14.07 -12.31
N PRO A 130 -8.31 -14.76 -12.73
CA PRO A 130 -7.04 -14.10 -12.99
C PRO A 130 -7.14 -13.21 -14.22
N LEU A 131 -6.76 -11.94 -14.06
CA LEU A 131 -6.67 -10.96 -15.13
C LEU A 131 -5.28 -10.97 -15.77
N TRP A 132 -4.25 -11.05 -14.93
CA TRP A 132 -2.87 -10.97 -15.37
C TRP A 132 -1.92 -11.61 -14.36
N SER A 133 -0.74 -12.04 -14.82
CA SER A 133 0.33 -12.49 -13.97
C SER A 133 1.70 -12.25 -14.60
N ALA A 134 2.67 -11.88 -13.78
CA ALA A 134 4.06 -11.75 -14.21
C ALA A 134 5.04 -12.15 -13.10
N SER A 135 6.26 -12.44 -13.50
CA SER A 135 7.37 -12.72 -12.59
C SER A 135 8.56 -11.85 -12.99
N TYR A 136 9.13 -11.21 -11.99
CA TYR A 136 10.28 -10.32 -12.13
C TYR A 136 11.42 -10.82 -11.28
N GLU A 137 12.65 -10.68 -11.76
CA GLU A 137 13.84 -11.01 -10.99
C GLU A 137 14.89 -9.92 -11.17
N ARG A 138 15.38 -9.38 -10.05
CA ARG A 138 16.36 -8.29 -10.02
C ARG A 138 17.41 -8.55 -8.93
N ALA A 139 18.54 -7.87 -9.02
CA ALA A 139 19.46 -7.81 -7.89
C ALA A 139 18.81 -7.08 -6.71
N LEU A 140 19.15 -7.46 -5.48
CA LEU A 140 18.56 -6.85 -4.27
C LEU A 140 18.79 -5.32 -4.23
N ARG A 141 19.92 -4.83 -4.76
CA ARG A 141 20.22 -3.38 -4.87
C ARG A 141 19.21 -2.62 -5.75
N ASP A 142 18.50 -3.32 -6.64
CA ASP A 142 17.56 -2.73 -7.59
C ASP A 142 16.10 -2.95 -7.13
N VAL A 143 15.89 -3.33 -5.85
CA VAL A 143 14.56 -3.69 -5.31
C VAL A 143 13.57 -2.53 -5.38
N LEU A 144 14.03 -1.29 -5.21
CA LEU A 144 13.15 -0.11 -5.34
C LEU A 144 12.69 0.11 -6.79
N ALA A 145 13.59 -0.11 -7.76
CA ALA A 145 13.24 -0.06 -9.18
C ALA A 145 12.22 -1.16 -9.53
N LEU A 146 12.40 -2.35 -8.95
CA LEU A 146 11.47 -3.46 -9.09
C LEU A 146 10.06 -3.12 -8.58
N GLN A 147 9.96 -2.45 -7.43
CA GLN A 147 8.68 -2.02 -6.87
C GLN A 147 7.93 -1.07 -7.81
N GLY A 148 8.63 -0.07 -8.36
CA GLY A 148 8.05 0.87 -9.33
C GLY A 148 7.66 0.20 -10.66
N GLU A 149 8.48 -0.75 -11.15
CA GLU A 149 8.19 -1.54 -12.36
C GLU A 149 6.92 -2.37 -12.21
N VAL A 150 6.77 -3.08 -11.08
CA VAL A 150 5.59 -3.89 -10.79
C VAL A 150 4.34 -3.02 -10.63
N ALA A 151 4.44 -1.90 -9.90
CA ALA A 151 3.31 -1.00 -9.72
C ALA A 151 2.82 -0.40 -11.04
N ARG A 152 3.75 -0.03 -11.93
CA ARG A 152 3.41 0.44 -13.28
C ARG A 152 2.74 -0.63 -14.10
N ALA A 153 3.26 -1.85 -14.12
CA ALA A 153 2.66 -2.96 -14.87
C ALA A 153 1.23 -3.26 -14.39
N ILE A 154 0.97 -3.19 -13.09
CA ILE A 154 -0.39 -3.33 -12.55
C ILE A 154 -1.28 -2.18 -13.01
N ALA A 155 -0.82 -0.92 -12.96
CA ALA A 155 -1.60 0.24 -13.41
C ALA A 155 -1.94 0.17 -14.89
N GLU A 156 -1.00 -0.27 -15.73
CA GLU A 156 -1.22 -0.50 -17.18
C GLU A 156 -2.26 -1.59 -17.42
N GLU A 157 -2.21 -2.70 -16.65
CA GLU A 157 -3.13 -3.81 -16.80
C GLU A 157 -4.57 -3.45 -16.40
N VAL A 158 -4.75 -2.64 -15.37
CA VAL A 158 -6.07 -2.12 -15.00
C VAL A 158 -6.53 -0.95 -15.89
N GLN A 159 -5.80 -0.67 -16.98
CA GLN A 159 -6.11 0.35 -17.98
C GLN A 159 -6.22 1.78 -17.42
N VAL A 160 -5.50 2.06 -16.36
CA VAL A 160 -5.40 3.40 -15.81
C VAL A 160 -4.30 4.18 -16.53
N ALA A 161 -4.67 5.28 -17.16
CA ALA A 161 -3.71 6.18 -17.78
C ALA A 161 -2.91 6.91 -16.70
N LEU A 162 -1.60 6.66 -16.64
CA LEU A 162 -0.69 7.38 -15.75
C LEU A 162 -0.43 8.78 -16.28
N ALA A 163 -0.57 9.79 -15.45
CA ALA A 163 -0.07 11.12 -15.77
C ALA A 163 1.47 11.11 -15.89
N PRO A 164 2.09 11.99 -16.71
CA PRO A 164 3.55 12.01 -16.86
C PRO A 164 4.31 12.13 -15.52
N GLU A 165 3.78 12.90 -14.58
CA GLU A 165 4.35 13.09 -13.25
C GLU A 165 4.22 11.84 -12.36
N GLU A 166 3.15 11.07 -12.52
CA GLU A 166 2.94 9.79 -11.83
C GLU A 166 3.90 8.73 -12.37
N ALA A 167 3.99 8.61 -13.70
CA ALA A 167 4.95 7.72 -14.36
C ALA A 167 6.40 8.05 -13.96
N ALA A 168 6.74 9.34 -13.87
CA ALA A 168 8.06 9.78 -13.42
C ALA A 168 8.32 9.39 -11.95
N ARG A 169 7.34 9.54 -11.06
CA ARG A 169 7.47 9.13 -9.64
C ARG A 169 7.68 7.64 -9.49
N LEU A 170 6.94 6.81 -10.23
CA LEU A 170 7.13 5.35 -10.23
C LEU A 170 8.46 4.91 -10.83
N THR A 171 9.11 5.78 -11.62
CA THR A 171 10.41 5.48 -12.25
C THR A 171 11.57 6.04 -11.43
N TYR A 172 11.32 7.08 -10.62
CA TYR A 172 12.36 7.72 -9.84
C TYR A 172 12.76 6.82 -8.67
N THR A 173 13.90 6.19 -8.83
CA THR A 173 14.53 5.42 -7.75
C THR A 173 15.89 6.01 -7.46
N ARG A 174 16.05 6.60 -6.27
CA ARG A 174 17.39 6.92 -5.76
C ARG A 174 18.07 5.59 -5.42
N PRO A 175 19.30 5.35 -5.88
CA PRO A 175 20.03 4.17 -5.46
C PRO A 175 20.15 4.16 -3.93
N VAL A 176 19.75 3.07 -3.30
CA VAL A 176 19.84 2.86 -1.85
C VAL A 176 20.77 1.70 -1.59
N HIS A 177 21.58 1.81 -0.54
CA HIS A 177 22.40 0.68 -0.13
C HIS A 177 21.50 -0.50 0.27
N PRO A 178 21.65 -1.70 -0.34
CA PRO A 178 20.73 -2.81 -0.12
C PRO A 178 20.58 -3.20 1.36
N GLU A 179 21.68 -3.16 2.12
CA GLU A 179 21.69 -3.48 3.53
C GLU A 179 20.97 -2.41 4.35
N ALA A 180 21.16 -1.11 4.04
CA ALA A 180 20.43 -0.04 4.69
C ALA A 180 18.92 -0.17 4.46
N HIS A 181 18.51 -0.52 3.24
CA HIS A 181 17.10 -0.75 2.91
C HIS A 181 16.55 -1.98 3.65
N ARG A 182 17.34 -3.06 3.75
CA ARG A 182 16.95 -4.24 4.52
C ARG A 182 16.70 -3.90 5.99
N GLN A 183 17.61 -3.19 6.62
CA GLN A 183 17.48 -2.77 8.03
C GLN A 183 16.30 -1.83 8.24
N TRP A 184 16.06 -0.92 7.31
CA TRP A 184 14.86 -0.06 7.34
C TRP A 184 13.57 -0.88 7.27
N MET A 185 13.47 -1.91 6.41
CA MET A 185 12.29 -2.79 6.37
C MET A 185 12.10 -3.57 7.69
N ILE A 186 13.19 -4.02 8.32
CA ILE A 186 13.15 -4.66 9.64
C ILE A 186 12.61 -3.68 10.69
N GLY A 187 13.10 -2.45 10.69
CA GLY A 187 12.61 -1.39 11.57
C GLY A 187 11.11 -1.13 11.39
N ASN A 188 10.64 -1.00 10.15
CA ASN A 188 9.22 -0.83 9.84
C ASN A 188 8.38 -2.02 10.34
N TYR A 189 8.84 -3.24 10.14
CA TYR A 189 8.15 -4.43 10.66
C TYR A 189 7.99 -4.37 12.18
N TYR A 190 9.08 -4.07 12.92
CA TYR A 190 9.01 -3.95 14.38
C TYR A 190 8.08 -2.80 14.82
N LEU A 191 8.05 -1.69 14.10
CA LEU A 191 7.18 -0.57 14.40
C LEU A 191 5.69 -0.94 14.34
N THR A 192 5.30 -1.94 13.53
CA THR A 192 3.91 -2.39 13.42
C THR A 192 3.44 -3.27 14.57
N LEU A 193 4.33 -3.85 15.34
CA LEU A 193 4.00 -4.75 16.45
C LEU A 193 3.50 -4.01 17.71
N GLN A 194 3.70 -2.69 17.78
CA GLN A 194 3.03 -1.77 18.71
C GLN A 194 3.28 -2.06 20.20
N ASP A 195 4.49 -2.48 20.57
CA ASP A 195 4.92 -2.59 21.95
C ASP A 195 6.29 -1.95 22.18
N GLU A 196 6.61 -1.56 23.44
CA GLU A 196 7.84 -0.83 23.76
C GLU A 196 9.11 -1.60 23.37
N ALA A 197 9.13 -2.93 23.56
CA ALA A 197 10.31 -3.73 23.24
C ALA A 197 10.56 -3.77 21.72
N THR A 198 9.49 -3.83 20.92
CA THR A 198 9.60 -3.80 19.46
C THR A 198 9.90 -2.42 18.93
N PHE A 199 9.45 -1.34 19.56
CA PHE A 199 9.88 0.02 19.20
C PHE A 199 11.39 0.22 19.42
N ARG A 200 11.98 -0.34 20.50
CA ARG A 200 13.43 -0.32 20.71
C ARG A 200 14.16 -1.09 19.62
N LYS A 201 13.68 -2.28 19.24
CA LYS A 201 14.24 -3.04 18.11
C LYS A 201 14.12 -2.30 16.79
N ALA A 202 13.04 -1.54 16.60
CA ALA A 202 12.90 -0.69 15.43
C ALA A 202 13.96 0.41 15.41
N LEU A 203 14.23 1.06 16.55
CA LEU A 203 15.30 2.05 16.67
C LEU A 203 16.68 1.45 16.35
N ASP A 204 17.00 0.28 16.88
CA ASP A 204 18.27 -0.40 16.60
C ASP A 204 18.42 -0.67 15.08
N ALA A 205 17.37 -1.21 14.44
CA ALA A 205 17.39 -1.48 13.00
C ALA A 205 17.52 -0.20 12.16
N TYR A 206 16.82 0.89 12.53
CA TYR A 206 16.99 2.17 11.84
C TYR A 206 18.38 2.76 12.04
N GLN A 207 18.97 2.59 13.23
CA GLN A 207 20.35 3.03 13.47
C GLN A 207 21.32 2.24 12.60
N GLU A 208 21.18 0.90 12.51
CA GLU A 208 21.98 0.10 11.60
C GLU A 208 21.83 0.53 10.14
N ALA A 209 20.61 0.89 9.71
CA ALA A 209 20.40 1.43 8.37
C ALA A 209 21.15 2.76 8.14
N ILE A 210 21.15 3.64 9.14
CA ILE A 210 21.85 4.93 9.12
C ILE A 210 23.37 4.75 9.11
N ASP A 211 23.87 3.80 9.88
CA ASP A 211 25.33 3.49 9.96
C ASP A 211 25.84 2.97 8.61
N VAL A 212 25.02 2.21 7.88
CA VAL A 212 25.33 1.70 6.53
C VAL A 212 25.19 2.80 5.47
N ASP A 213 24.13 3.60 5.53
CA ASP A 213 23.88 4.72 4.61
C ASP A 213 23.39 5.97 5.35
N PRO A 214 24.29 6.86 5.78
CA PRO A 214 23.94 8.10 6.48
C PRO A 214 23.10 9.09 5.65
N SER A 215 22.89 8.81 4.37
CA SER A 215 22.05 9.62 3.48
C SER A 215 20.63 9.06 3.31
N TYR A 216 20.30 7.93 3.98
CA TYR A 216 19.03 7.27 3.82
C TYR A 216 17.92 7.94 4.65
N ALA A 217 17.24 8.92 4.05
CA ALA A 217 16.23 9.76 4.71
C ALA A 217 15.09 8.97 5.39
N HIS A 218 14.66 7.85 4.80
CA HIS A 218 13.57 7.03 5.32
C HIS A 218 13.92 6.36 6.66
N ALA A 219 15.21 6.02 6.88
CA ALA A 219 15.64 5.45 8.16
C ALA A 219 15.53 6.49 9.29
N TYR A 220 15.93 7.73 9.04
CA TYR A 220 15.75 8.83 10.01
C TYR A 220 14.25 9.11 10.27
N ALA A 221 13.41 9.04 9.25
CA ALA A 221 11.97 9.25 9.42
C ALA A 221 11.31 8.12 10.23
N GLY A 222 11.69 6.86 9.97
CA GLY A 222 11.26 5.70 10.76
C GLY A 222 11.71 5.80 12.22
N MET A 223 12.98 6.17 12.46
CA MET A 223 13.52 6.45 13.79
C MET A 223 12.72 7.53 14.51
N ALA A 224 12.39 8.63 13.83
CA ALA A 224 11.58 9.68 14.40
C ALA A 224 10.19 9.19 14.83
N LEU A 225 9.52 8.37 14.01
CA LEU A 225 8.24 7.77 14.38
C LEU A 225 8.38 6.84 15.58
N ALA A 226 9.40 5.97 15.61
CA ALA A 226 9.63 5.06 16.73
C ALA A 226 9.83 5.82 18.07
N TYR A 227 10.59 6.91 18.06
CA TYR A 227 10.71 7.78 19.22
C TYR A 227 9.37 8.42 19.64
N THR A 228 8.52 8.82 18.66
CA THR A 228 7.19 9.36 19.02
C THR A 228 6.25 8.30 19.59
N GLU A 229 6.41 7.02 19.25
CA GLU A 229 5.68 5.93 19.91
C GLU A 229 6.17 5.73 21.34
N LEU A 230 7.48 5.71 21.58
CA LEU A 230 8.08 5.56 22.90
C LEU A 230 7.74 6.69 23.87
N GLY A 231 7.48 7.90 23.38
CA GLY A 231 7.02 9.06 24.19
C GLY A 231 5.50 9.27 24.14
N GLY A 232 4.75 8.37 23.53
CA GLY A 232 3.29 8.49 23.33
C GLY A 232 2.47 8.31 24.61
N TRP A 233 1.14 8.40 24.49
CA TRP A 233 0.19 8.38 25.61
C TRP A 233 0.24 7.16 26.51
N HIS A 234 0.75 6.04 26.04
CA HIS A 234 0.85 4.76 26.76
C HIS A 234 2.29 4.35 27.06
N ALA A 235 3.24 5.22 26.79
CA ALA A 235 4.66 4.91 26.94
C ALA A 235 5.14 5.13 28.37
N SER A 236 6.11 4.32 28.78
CA SER A 236 6.75 4.44 30.10
C SER A 236 7.91 5.44 30.12
N ILE A 237 8.26 6.05 28.98
CA ILE A 237 9.40 6.96 28.86
C ILE A 237 8.89 8.40 28.88
N PRO A 238 9.48 9.27 29.71
CA PRO A 238 9.12 10.69 29.73
C PRO A 238 9.28 11.33 28.36
N PRO A 239 8.29 12.11 27.89
CA PRO A 239 8.35 12.79 26.59
C PRO A 239 9.61 13.63 26.38
N GLU A 240 10.10 14.30 27.42
CA GLU A 240 11.32 15.10 27.40
C GLU A 240 12.58 14.32 27.05
N ASP A 241 12.59 13.01 27.28
CA ASP A 241 13.73 12.15 26.99
C ASP A 241 13.78 11.69 25.53
N VAL A 242 12.64 11.62 24.84
CA VAL A 242 12.55 11.02 23.49
C VAL A 242 12.10 11.99 22.41
N PHE A 243 11.23 12.97 22.69
CA PHE A 243 10.76 13.89 21.64
C PHE A 243 11.84 14.80 21.05
N PRO A 244 12.86 15.27 21.79
CA PRO A 244 13.98 15.99 21.18
C PRO A 244 14.74 15.13 20.17
N GLN A 245 14.92 13.83 20.44
CA GLN A 245 15.56 12.88 19.54
C GLN A 245 14.69 12.63 18.30
N ALA A 246 13.37 12.47 18.49
CA ALA A 246 12.41 12.35 17.39
C ALA A 246 12.46 13.59 16.48
N GLU A 247 12.50 14.81 17.06
CA GLU A 247 12.56 16.06 16.30
C GLU A 247 13.86 16.18 15.49
N ALA A 248 15.00 15.83 16.10
CA ALA A 248 16.29 15.84 15.42
C ALA A 248 16.31 14.87 14.23
N ALA A 249 15.83 13.64 14.41
CA ALA A 249 15.74 12.64 13.38
C ALA A 249 14.79 13.07 12.25
N ALA A 250 13.58 13.57 12.57
CA ALA A 250 12.63 14.05 11.58
C ALA A 250 13.19 15.22 10.74
N ARG A 251 13.85 16.19 11.40
CA ARG A 251 14.50 17.31 10.69
C ARG A 251 15.63 16.84 9.79
N ARG A 252 16.42 15.84 10.23
CA ARG A 252 17.49 15.26 9.42
C ARG A 252 16.92 14.55 8.20
N ALA A 253 15.83 13.78 8.35
CA ALA A 253 15.13 13.16 7.24
C ALA A 253 14.71 14.20 6.19
N LEU A 254 14.05 15.29 6.61
CA LEU A 254 13.58 16.35 5.70
C LEU A 254 14.71 17.17 5.07
N ALA A 255 15.86 17.27 5.72
CA ALA A 255 17.03 17.89 5.14
C ALA A 255 17.67 17.03 4.02
N LEU A 256 17.52 15.70 4.11
CA LEU A 256 17.99 14.76 3.10
C LEU A 256 16.96 14.62 1.96
N ASP A 257 15.67 14.56 2.30
CA ASP A 257 14.56 14.44 1.36
C ASP A 257 13.28 15.05 1.95
N SER A 258 12.87 16.20 1.44
CA SER A 258 11.67 16.93 1.90
C SER A 258 10.34 16.27 1.54
N THR A 259 10.37 15.19 0.76
CA THR A 259 9.16 14.45 0.31
C THR A 259 8.85 13.23 1.18
N VAL A 260 9.67 12.92 2.19
CA VAL A 260 9.43 11.79 3.10
C VAL A 260 8.24 12.10 4.01
N ALA A 261 7.12 11.46 3.73
CA ALA A 261 5.84 11.68 4.41
C ALA A 261 5.93 11.41 5.92
N GLU A 262 6.61 10.33 6.30
CA GLU A 262 6.77 9.88 7.68
C GLU A 262 7.45 10.93 8.56
N ALA A 263 8.41 11.67 8.02
CA ALA A 263 9.08 12.74 8.74
C ALA A 263 8.14 13.92 9.04
N HIS A 264 7.25 14.26 8.11
CA HIS A 264 6.21 15.26 8.35
C HIS A 264 5.21 14.78 9.41
N ILE A 265 4.83 13.50 9.40
CA ILE A 265 3.94 12.91 10.40
C ILE A 265 4.59 12.89 11.78
N ALA A 266 5.87 12.52 11.88
CA ALA A 266 6.62 12.58 13.14
C ALA A 266 6.64 14.01 13.70
N LEU A 267 6.95 15.01 12.88
CA LEU A 267 6.91 16.43 13.31
C LEU A 267 5.51 16.87 13.72
N ALA A 268 4.47 16.39 13.05
CA ALA A 268 3.09 16.70 13.43
C ALA A 268 2.76 16.14 14.82
N ARG A 269 3.14 14.91 15.11
CA ARG A 269 2.96 14.27 16.42
C ARG A 269 3.73 15.03 17.52
N ILE A 270 5.00 15.38 17.26
CA ILE A 270 5.81 16.15 18.20
C ILE A 270 5.16 17.51 18.52
N ARG A 271 4.68 18.21 17.49
CA ARG A 271 3.98 19.49 17.67
C ARG A 271 2.69 19.33 18.46
N HIS A 272 1.92 18.29 18.18
CA HIS A 272 0.67 17.99 18.86
C HIS A 272 0.92 17.59 20.32
N MET A 273 1.75 16.58 20.59
CA MET A 273 1.84 15.90 21.88
C MET A 273 2.84 16.55 22.85
N TYR A 274 3.84 17.27 22.32
CA TYR A 274 4.94 17.79 23.11
C TYR A 274 5.07 19.30 23.06
N ARG A 275 4.90 19.92 21.88
CA ARG A 275 5.06 21.38 21.71
C ARG A 275 3.75 22.16 21.88
N TRP A 276 2.60 21.50 21.85
CA TRP A 276 1.26 22.11 21.88
C TRP A 276 1.03 23.12 20.75
N ASP A 277 1.77 22.98 19.63
CA ASP A 277 1.63 23.79 18.41
C ASP A 277 0.56 23.16 17.51
N TRP A 278 -0.71 23.42 17.83
CA TRP A 278 -1.86 22.86 17.12
C TRP A 278 -1.86 23.22 15.63
N ALA A 279 -1.66 24.50 15.30
CA ALA A 279 -1.67 24.96 13.92
C ALA A 279 -0.50 24.37 13.11
N GLY A 280 0.67 24.24 13.70
CA GLY A 280 1.82 23.59 13.09
C GLY A 280 1.64 22.10 12.92
N ALA A 281 0.95 21.43 13.86
CA ALA A 281 0.61 20.01 13.76
C ALA A 281 -0.34 19.75 12.59
N ASP A 282 -1.43 20.54 12.46
CA ASP A 282 -2.38 20.42 11.34
C ASP A 282 -1.68 20.50 9.98
N ARG A 283 -0.87 21.56 9.79
CA ARG A 283 -0.13 21.73 8.54
C ARG A 283 0.79 20.54 8.21
N ALA A 284 1.48 20.02 9.22
CA ALA A 284 2.40 18.91 9.04
C ALA A 284 1.66 17.60 8.76
N PHE A 285 0.55 17.30 9.45
CA PHE A 285 -0.31 16.15 9.16
C PHE A 285 -0.84 16.19 7.72
N ARG A 286 -1.42 17.31 7.31
CA ARG A 286 -1.93 17.49 5.94
C ARG A 286 -0.84 17.30 4.90
N ARG A 287 0.36 17.82 5.16
CA ARG A 287 1.50 17.64 4.25
C ARG A 287 1.92 16.16 4.14
N GLY A 288 2.05 15.46 5.26
CA GLY A 288 2.40 14.04 5.26
C GLY A 288 1.35 13.18 4.57
N ILE A 289 0.05 13.43 4.82
CA ILE A 289 -1.06 12.73 4.16
C ILE A 289 -1.09 13.03 2.65
N ALA A 290 -0.83 14.27 2.22
CA ALA A 290 -0.78 14.62 0.81
C ALA A 290 0.38 13.93 0.07
N LEU A 291 1.52 13.71 0.75
CA LEU A 291 2.66 12.99 0.20
C LEU A 291 2.42 11.47 0.14
N ARG A 292 1.65 10.91 1.08
CA ARG A 292 1.32 9.47 1.15
C ARG A 292 -0.15 9.26 1.53
N PRO A 293 -1.08 9.39 0.57
CA PRO A 293 -2.52 9.30 0.86
C PRO A 293 -2.98 7.93 1.39
N SER A 294 -2.27 6.84 1.06
CA SER A 294 -2.58 5.47 1.53
C SER A 294 -2.14 5.18 2.96
N SER A 295 -1.39 6.10 3.62
CA SER A 295 -0.88 5.87 4.97
C SER A 295 -2.00 5.85 6.01
N THR A 296 -2.41 4.66 6.44
CA THR A 296 -3.38 4.49 7.53
C THR A 296 -2.88 5.04 8.86
N PRO A 297 -1.61 4.82 9.28
CA PRO A 297 -1.09 5.41 10.49
C PRO A 297 -1.16 6.94 10.50
N ALA A 298 -0.81 7.59 9.36
CA ALA A 298 -0.89 9.04 9.25
C ALA A 298 -2.32 9.58 9.47
N ARG A 299 -3.31 8.91 8.86
CA ARG A 299 -4.72 9.28 9.03
C ARG A 299 -5.21 9.02 10.46
N LEU A 300 -4.78 7.93 11.08
CA LEU A 300 -5.13 7.59 12.46
C LEU A 300 -4.57 8.64 13.43
N TYR A 301 -3.29 9.02 13.29
CA TYR A 301 -2.69 10.07 14.11
C TYR A 301 -3.37 11.43 13.90
N TYR A 302 -3.74 11.74 12.66
CA TYR A 302 -4.46 12.98 12.37
C TYR A 302 -5.88 12.96 12.94
N ALA A 303 -6.59 11.83 12.85
CA ALA A 303 -7.89 11.67 13.50
C ALA A 303 -7.78 11.83 15.01
N SER A 304 -6.79 11.19 15.65
CA SER A 304 -6.51 11.38 17.08
C SER A 304 -6.23 12.85 17.42
N TYR A 305 -5.43 13.55 16.62
CA TYR A 305 -5.22 14.98 16.78
C TYR A 305 -6.54 15.77 16.74
N LEU A 306 -7.40 15.50 15.76
CA LEU A 306 -8.70 16.20 15.62
C LEU A 306 -9.66 15.95 16.78
N THR A 307 -9.53 14.82 17.51
CA THR A 307 -10.38 14.54 18.69
C THR A 307 -9.96 15.33 19.93
N HIS A 308 -8.76 15.94 19.92
CA HIS A 308 -8.25 16.75 21.04
C HIS A 308 -8.44 18.25 20.82
N MET A 309 -8.95 18.67 19.65
CA MET A 309 -9.29 20.06 19.35
C MET A 309 -10.72 20.39 19.73
#